data_59c92ee72d08ebccb086aface0bcbd72
#
_entry.id   59c92ee72d08ebccb086aface0bcbd72
#
_cell.length_a   1.000
_cell.length_b   1.000
_cell.length_c   1.000
_cell.angle_alpha   90.00
_cell.angle_beta   90.00
_cell.angle_gamma   90.00
#
_symmetry.space_group_name_H-M   'P 1'
#
loop_
_entity.id
_entity.type
_entity.pdbx_description
1 polymer ?
#
loop_
_entity_poly.entity_id
_entity_poly.type
_entity_poly.pdbx_seq_one_letter_code
_entity_poly.pdbx_strand_id
1 'polypeptide(L)'
;MTTALLPTGFRDRLPPFADAAARLEAAALAAAYAYGYERADPALAEFEAGLAGRLKAARAQDAVRFVDPVSQATLAIRPDMTAQIGRIAATRMGHHPRPVRLSYAGPVLKLRASQLAPEREL
;
A
#
# COMPACT_ATOMS: atom_id res chain seq x y z
N MET A 1 7.58 35.17 1.57
CA MET A 1 6.86 34.00 1.03
C MET A 1 7.56 32.73 1.49
N THR A 2 6.83 31.83 2.14
CA THR A 2 7.41 30.57 2.61
C THR A 2 7.35 29.53 1.51
N THR A 3 8.48 28.96 1.13
CA THR A 3 8.52 27.85 0.17
C THR A 3 8.17 26.56 0.90
N ALA A 4 7.18 25.85 0.42
CA ALA A 4 6.84 24.54 0.97
C ALA A 4 7.98 23.55 0.69
N LEU A 5 8.38 22.79 1.71
CA LEU A 5 9.44 21.78 1.59
C LEU A 5 8.95 20.50 0.95
N LEU A 6 7.65 20.22 1.04
CA LEU A 6 7.04 19.00 0.51
C LEU A 6 5.92 19.35 -0.46
N PRO A 7 5.67 18.48 -1.45
CA PRO A 7 4.51 18.66 -2.34
C PRO A 7 3.20 18.54 -1.58
N THR A 8 2.16 19.16 -2.13
CA THR A 8 0.81 19.07 -1.58
C THR A 8 0.38 17.60 -1.46
N GLY A 9 -0.16 17.24 -0.30
CA GLY A 9 -0.62 15.89 -0.02
C GLY A 9 0.41 14.99 0.66
N PHE A 10 1.64 15.48 0.84
CA PHE A 10 2.70 14.78 1.55
C PHE A 10 3.07 15.53 2.82
N ARG A 11 3.42 14.77 3.84
CA ARG A 11 3.88 15.34 5.11
C ARG A 11 4.83 14.38 5.81
N ASP A 12 5.73 14.96 6.60
CA ASP A 12 6.54 14.18 7.52
C ASP A 12 5.72 13.86 8.76
N ARG A 13 5.89 12.67 9.29
CA ARG A 13 5.35 12.32 10.62
C ARG A 13 6.45 12.48 11.64
N LEU A 14 6.21 13.34 12.60
CA LEU A 14 7.18 13.74 13.61
C LEU A 14 6.78 13.20 14.98
N PRO A 15 7.73 13.16 15.96
CA PRO A 15 7.38 12.86 17.33
C PRO A 15 6.39 13.89 17.89
N PRO A 16 5.42 13.51 18.71
CA PRO A 16 5.15 12.14 19.18
C PRO A 16 4.23 11.33 18.27
N PHE A 17 3.73 11.92 17.19
CA PHE A 17 2.72 11.28 16.32
C PHE A 17 3.24 10.05 15.58
N ALA A 18 4.51 10.08 15.13
CA ALA A 18 5.10 8.94 14.44
C ALA A 18 5.14 7.69 15.34
N ASP A 19 5.52 7.87 16.61
CA ASP A 19 5.54 6.77 17.57
C ASP A 19 4.14 6.28 17.91
N ALA A 20 3.18 7.19 18.07
CA ALA A 20 1.79 6.82 18.35
C ALA A 20 1.17 6.03 17.20
N ALA A 21 1.42 6.44 15.96
CA ALA A 21 0.94 5.73 14.78
C ALA A 21 1.55 4.32 14.68
N ALA A 22 2.86 4.20 14.94
CA ALA A 22 3.55 2.90 14.92
C ALA A 22 3.01 1.96 15.98
N ARG A 23 2.74 2.45 17.19
CA ARG A 23 2.15 1.65 18.27
C ARG A 23 0.73 1.19 17.94
N LEU A 24 -0.07 2.06 17.34
CA LEU A 24 -1.43 1.73 16.94
C LEU A 24 -1.42 0.64 15.86
N GLU A 25 -0.56 0.78 14.87
CA GLU A 25 -0.38 -0.23 13.83
C GLU A 25 0.04 -1.57 14.42
N ALA A 26 1.05 -1.57 15.29
CA ALA A 26 1.52 -2.78 15.96
C ALA A 26 0.42 -3.43 16.80
N ALA A 27 -0.38 -2.65 17.52
CA ALA A 27 -1.49 -3.16 18.32
C ALA A 27 -2.58 -3.79 17.44
N ALA A 28 -2.92 -3.18 16.32
CA ALA A 28 -3.90 -3.72 15.39
C ALA A 28 -3.44 -5.05 14.78
N LEU A 29 -2.17 -5.12 14.35
CA LEU A 29 -1.60 -6.36 13.80
C LEU A 29 -1.50 -7.47 14.85
N ALA A 30 -1.15 -7.11 16.09
CA ALA A 30 -1.11 -8.08 17.20
C ALA A 30 -2.49 -8.64 17.51
N ALA A 31 -3.53 -7.81 17.48
CA ALA A 31 -4.91 -8.25 17.66
C ALA A 31 -5.34 -9.23 16.56
N ALA A 32 -4.99 -8.93 15.30
CA ALA A 32 -5.25 -9.83 14.19
C ALA A 32 -4.51 -11.17 14.34
N TYR A 33 -3.25 -11.12 14.76
CA TYR A 33 -2.43 -12.32 15.00
C TYR A 33 -3.06 -13.23 16.05
N ALA A 34 -3.65 -12.65 17.10
CA ALA A 34 -4.32 -13.41 18.16
C ALA A 34 -5.51 -14.22 17.62
N TYR A 35 -6.09 -13.82 16.48
CA TYR A 35 -7.18 -14.54 15.80
C TYR A 35 -6.70 -15.41 14.65
N GLY A 36 -5.40 -15.67 14.55
CA GLY A 36 -4.82 -16.56 13.54
C GLY A 36 -4.45 -15.89 12.23
N TYR A 37 -4.40 -14.56 12.17
CA TYR A 37 -3.94 -13.83 10.99
C TYR A 37 -2.42 -13.70 11.00
N GLU A 38 -1.80 -14.01 9.88
CA GLU A 38 -0.36 -13.85 9.72
C GLU A 38 -0.07 -12.63 8.85
N ARG A 39 1.02 -11.93 9.15
CA ARG A 39 1.38 -10.71 8.40
C ARG A 39 1.98 -11.07 7.05
N ALA A 40 1.52 -10.38 6.02
CA ALA A 40 2.13 -10.39 4.69
C ALA A 40 2.45 -8.95 4.30
N ASP A 41 3.64 -8.74 3.76
CA ASP A 41 4.09 -7.43 3.32
C ASP A 41 4.29 -7.48 1.79
N PRO A 42 3.32 -7.00 1.00
CA PRO A 42 3.46 -6.96 -0.45
C PRO A 42 4.53 -5.97 -0.89
N ALA A 43 5.06 -6.14 -2.08
CA ALA A 43 6.00 -5.21 -2.68
C ALA A 43 5.36 -3.84 -2.90
N LEU A 44 6.13 -2.76 -2.70
CA LEU A 44 5.64 -1.40 -2.87
C LEU A 44 5.21 -1.11 -4.31
N ALA A 45 5.90 -1.69 -5.29
CA ALA A 45 5.63 -1.50 -6.72
C ALA A 45 5.55 -2.85 -7.42
N GLU A 46 4.73 -2.91 -8.46
CA GLU A 46 4.56 -4.08 -9.32
C GLU A 46 4.54 -3.64 -10.78
N PHE A 47 4.66 -4.59 -11.70
CA PHE A 47 4.42 -4.30 -13.12
C PHE A 47 3.01 -3.73 -13.28
N GLU A 48 2.91 -2.62 -14.00
CA GLU A 48 1.64 -1.92 -14.21
C GLU A 48 0.56 -2.86 -14.75
N ALA A 49 0.91 -3.67 -15.74
CA ALA A 49 -0.04 -4.59 -16.37
C ALA A 49 -0.66 -5.57 -15.37
N GLY A 50 0.14 -6.07 -14.44
CA GLY A 50 -0.35 -6.99 -13.41
C GLY A 50 -1.22 -6.31 -12.37
N LEU A 51 -0.80 -5.13 -11.91
CA LEU A 51 -1.52 -4.40 -10.87
C LEU A 51 -2.84 -3.83 -11.40
N ALA A 52 -2.83 -3.23 -12.59
CA ALA A 52 -4.02 -2.64 -13.20
C ALA A 52 -5.15 -3.66 -13.41
N GLY A 53 -4.80 -4.90 -13.76
CA GLY A 53 -5.78 -5.95 -13.97
C GLY A 53 -6.50 -6.40 -12.69
N ARG A 54 -5.98 -6.06 -11.51
CA ARG A 54 -6.56 -6.43 -10.21
C ARG A 54 -7.26 -5.27 -9.51
N LEU A 55 -7.00 -4.04 -9.96
CA LEU A 55 -7.60 -2.84 -9.37
C LEU A 55 -8.89 -2.49 -10.10
N LYS A 56 -9.81 -1.87 -9.38
CA LYS A 56 -10.94 -1.18 -10.01
C LYS A 56 -10.40 -0.06 -10.91
N ALA A 57 -11.09 0.23 -12.01
CA ALA A 57 -10.63 1.18 -13.01
C ALA A 57 -10.22 2.55 -12.41
N ALA A 58 -11.01 3.06 -11.47
CA ALA A 58 -10.70 4.34 -10.82
C ALA A 58 -9.38 4.31 -10.05
N ARG A 59 -9.08 3.18 -9.37
CA ARG A 59 -7.83 3.03 -8.64
C ARG A 59 -6.64 2.80 -9.56
N ALA A 60 -6.84 2.08 -10.65
CA ALA A 60 -5.78 1.89 -11.65
C ALA A 60 -5.32 3.23 -12.26
N GLN A 61 -6.27 4.15 -12.50
CA GLN A 61 -5.95 5.48 -13.01
C GLN A 61 -5.24 6.35 -11.97
N ASP A 62 -5.44 6.08 -10.69
CA ASP A 62 -4.85 6.84 -9.58
C ASP A 62 -3.45 6.34 -9.19
N ALA A 63 -2.92 5.36 -9.88
CA ALA A 63 -1.61 4.81 -9.58
C ALA A 63 -0.49 5.68 -10.14
N VAL A 64 0.54 5.89 -9.32
CA VAL A 64 1.77 6.55 -9.74
C VAL A 64 2.62 5.55 -10.53
N ARG A 65 3.05 5.92 -11.71
CA ARG A 65 3.79 5.06 -12.65
C ARG A 65 5.19 5.60 -12.88
N PHE A 66 6.11 4.68 -13.12
CA PHE A 66 7.46 5.04 -13.56
C PHE A 66 8.04 3.91 -14.42
N VAL A 67 9.03 4.26 -15.23
CA VAL A 67 9.76 3.27 -16.04
C VAL A 67 10.92 2.72 -15.21
N ASP A 68 10.93 1.41 -15.02
CA ASP A 68 12.02 0.75 -14.31
C ASP A 68 13.27 0.70 -15.20
N PRO A 69 14.39 1.29 -14.76
CA PRO A 69 15.62 1.27 -15.58
C PRO A 69 16.24 -0.13 -15.74
N VAL A 70 15.87 -1.07 -14.87
CA VAL A 70 16.42 -2.43 -14.92
C VAL A 70 15.66 -3.30 -15.92
N SER A 71 14.34 -3.38 -15.80
CA SER A 71 13.50 -4.20 -16.68
C SER A 71 13.01 -3.46 -17.91
N GLN A 72 13.11 -2.12 -17.92
CA GLN A 72 12.55 -1.22 -18.93
C GLN A 72 11.02 -1.32 -19.06
N ALA A 73 10.37 -1.95 -18.11
CA ALA A 73 8.92 -2.05 -18.05
C ALA A 73 8.36 -0.91 -17.20
N THR A 74 7.08 -0.59 -17.43
CA THR A 74 6.37 0.37 -16.58
C THR A 74 5.93 -0.31 -15.30
N LEU A 75 6.34 0.28 -14.16
CA LEU A 75 5.91 -0.13 -12.84
C LEU A 75 4.90 0.85 -12.30
N ALA A 76 4.05 0.38 -11.40
CA ALA A 76 3.12 1.22 -10.66
C ALA A 76 3.33 1.03 -9.16
N ILE A 77 3.29 2.15 -8.42
CA ILE A 77 3.31 2.13 -6.96
C ILE A 77 1.87 1.88 -6.50
N ARG A 78 1.70 0.97 -5.57
CA ARG A 78 0.38 0.54 -5.13
C ARG A 78 -0.45 1.70 -4.56
N PRO A 79 -1.67 1.92 -5.08
CA PRO A 79 -2.63 2.83 -4.46
C PRO A 79 -3.49 2.12 -3.40
N ASP A 80 -3.42 0.78 -3.36
CA ASP A 80 -4.18 -0.07 -2.46
C ASP A 80 -3.43 -1.41 -2.31
N MET A 81 -3.45 -1.97 -1.11
CA MET A 81 -2.77 -3.23 -0.82
C MET A 81 -3.66 -4.46 -1.02
N THR A 82 -4.97 -4.29 -1.00
CA THR A 82 -5.92 -5.42 -0.98
C THR A 82 -5.76 -6.33 -2.20
N ALA A 83 -5.60 -5.75 -3.38
CA ALA A 83 -5.40 -6.52 -4.61
C ALA A 83 -4.10 -7.33 -4.58
N GLN A 84 -3.04 -6.78 -3.98
CA GLN A 84 -1.76 -7.48 -3.82
C GLN A 84 -1.89 -8.66 -2.87
N ILE A 85 -2.60 -8.49 -1.77
CA ILE A 85 -2.86 -9.58 -0.81
C ILE A 85 -3.64 -10.70 -1.47
N GLY A 86 -4.63 -10.38 -2.30
CA GLY A 86 -5.37 -11.37 -3.09
C GLY A 86 -4.45 -12.16 -4.02
N ARG A 87 -3.52 -11.50 -4.70
CA ARG A 87 -2.54 -12.17 -5.56
C ARG A 87 -1.63 -13.11 -4.74
N ILE A 88 -1.12 -12.63 -3.61
CA ILE A 88 -0.27 -13.45 -2.74
C ILE A 88 -1.00 -14.70 -2.28
N ALA A 89 -2.23 -14.56 -1.81
CA ALA A 89 -3.03 -15.68 -1.35
C ALA A 89 -3.28 -16.70 -2.47
N ALA A 90 -3.54 -16.23 -3.69
CA ALA A 90 -3.84 -17.09 -4.82
C ALA A 90 -2.60 -17.77 -5.43
N THR A 91 -1.44 -17.09 -5.42
CA THR A 91 -0.23 -17.58 -6.08
C THR A 91 0.82 -18.10 -5.12
N ARG A 92 1.34 -17.24 -4.26
CA ARG A 92 2.46 -17.58 -3.36
C ARG A 92 2.02 -18.48 -2.21
N MET A 93 0.76 -18.42 -1.82
CA MET A 93 0.18 -19.20 -0.73
C MET A 93 -0.91 -20.16 -1.22
N GLY A 94 -0.89 -20.51 -2.49
CA GLY A 94 -1.89 -21.41 -3.08
C GLY A 94 -1.88 -22.81 -2.48
N HIS A 95 -0.75 -23.27 -1.93
CA HIS A 95 -0.61 -24.58 -1.30
C HIS A 95 -0.85 -24.57 0.21
N HIS A 96 -1.11 -23.41 0.80
CA HIS A 96 -1.38 -23.32 2.22
C HIS A 96 -2.77 -23.83 2.56
N PRO A 97 -2.97 -24.42 3.75
CA PRO A 97 -4.29 -24.84 4.20
C PRO A 97 -5.27 -23.67 4.21
N ARG A 98 -6.52 -23.95 3.83
CA ARG A 98 -7.60 -22.97 3.84
C ARG A 98 -8.39 -23.06 5.15
N PRO A 99 -8.91 -21.94 5.64
CA PRO A 99 -8.81 -20.57 5.08
C PRO A 99 -7.44 -19.94 5.35
N VAL A 100 -6.97 -19.14 4.40
CA VAL A 100 -5.78 -18.32 4.58
C VAL A 100 -6.22 -16.99 5.21
N ARG A 101 -5.61 -16.62 6.34
CA ARG A 101 -5.90 -15.39 7.05
C ARG A 101 -4.65 -14.53 7.06
N LEU A 102 -4.69 -13.40 6.37
CA LEU A 102 -3.56 -12.49 6.24
C LEU A 102 -3.93 -11.12 6.78
N SER A 103 -3.01 -10.53 7.53
CA SER A 103 -3.06 -9.13 7.94
C SER A 103 -1.99 -8.35 7.21
N TYR A 104 -2.22 -7.07 7.03
CA TYR A 104 -1.27 -6.22 6.34
C TYR A 104 -1.45 -4.77 6.75
N ALA A 105 -0.33 -4.04 6.75
CA ALA A 105 -0.31 -2.61 6.98
C ALA A 105 0.93 -2.05 6.28
N GLY A 106 0.79 -0.91 5.65
CA GLY A 106 1.88 -0.26 4.97
C GLY A 106 1.41 0.96 4.19
N PRO A 107 2.35 1.75 3.69
CA PRO A 107 2.01 2.95 2.96
C PRO A 107 1.46 2.64 1.56
N VAL A 108 0.54 3.49 1.12
CA VAL A 108 0.05 3.52 -0.26
C VAL A 108 0.21 4.93 -0.80
N LEU A 109 0.30 5.06 -2.11
CA LEU A 109 0.52 6.34 -2.76
C LEU A 109 -0.56 6.59 -3.80
N LYS A 110 -1.18 7.77 -3.72
CA LYS A 110 -2.16 8.23 -4.71
C LYS A 110 -1.55 9.27 -5.61
N LEU A 111 -1.91 9.23 -6.89
CA LEU A 111 -1.47 10.22 -7.85
C LEU A 111 -2.01 11.61 -7.50
N ARG A 112 -3.27 11.69 -7.05
CA ARG A 112 -3.96 12.94 -6.76
C ARG A 112 -4.70 12.89 -5.45
N ALA A 113 -4.74 14.04 -4.77
CA ALA A 113 -5.59 14.24 -3.60
C ALA A 113 -6.97 14.76 -4.02
N SER A 114 -7.94 14.62 -3.13
CA SER A 114 -9.28 15.22 -3.27
C SER A 114 -9.58 16.09 -2.06
N GLN A 115 -10.68 16.85 -2.12
CA GLN A 115 -11.09 17.68 -0.98
C GLN A 115 -11.40 16.87 0.27
N LEU A 116 -11.96 15.67 0.07
CA LEU A 116 -12.33 14.78 1.18
C LEU A 116 -11.16 13.88 1.62
N ALA A 117 -10.15 13.71 0.78
CA ALA A 117 -8.96 12.93 1.07
C ALA A 117 -7.72 13.70 0.58
N PRO A 118 -7.26 14.69 1.36
CA PRO A 118 -6.18 15.58 0.93
C PRO A 118 -4.79 14.91 0.93
N GLU A 119 -4.66 13.78 1.58
CA GLU A 119 -3.39 13.08 1.68
C GLU A 119 -3.17 12.18 0.45
N ARG A 120 -1.96 12.18 -0.07
CA ARG A 120 -1.55 11.34 -1.20
C ARG A 120 -0.76 10.12 -0.72
N GLU A 121 0.00 10.27 0.34
CA GLU A 121 0.65 9.15 1.03
C GLU A 121 -0.18 8.80 2.27
N LEU A 122 -0.58 7.54 2.38
CA LEU A 122 -1.46 7.05 3.45
C LEU A 122 -0.88 5.80 4.12
#